data_1232dd73573d022855103fee08963095
#
_entry.id   1232dd73573d022855103fee08963095
#
_cell.length_a   1.000
_cell.length_b   1.000
_cell.length_c   1.000
_cell.angle_alpha   90.00
_cell.angle_beta   90.00
_cell.angle_gamma   90.00
#
_symmetry.space_group_name_H-M   'P 1'
#
loop_
_entity.id
_entity.type
_entity.pdbx_description
1 polymer ?
#
loop_
_entity_poly.entity_id
_entity_poly.type
_entity_poly.pdbx_seq_one_letter_code
_entity_poly.pdbx_strand_id
1 'polypeptide(L)'
;YESTGPRVQEGIVTMAGYARLMARVSQASGLIPQISVIAGNTSGIAAFAPTFADVLIVTQGTALHQAASHVAGAEPETFGGAAAHAESGTAHLVASDDKQALSLVRDVLAYFPANNRAEAPRVDAGSVADFDLNSVIPDTAAQAYDINDVIKAVVDEGSFFELSAEAAQNIVTGFAYIDGRTVGIVANQPLAL
;
A
#
# COMPACT_ATOMS: atom_id res chain seq x y z
N TYR A 1 -3.05 -2.72 13.56
CA TYR A 1 -3.64 -4.01 13.95
C TYR A 1 -2.58 -4.87 14.63
N GLU A 2 -2.99 -5.49 15.74
CA GLU A 2 -2.27 -6.54 16.47
C GLU A 2 -3.36 -7.37 17.15
N SER A 3 -3.62 -8.60 16.73
CA SER A 3 -4.68 -9.42 17.31
C SER A 3 -4.57 -10.88 16.90
N THR A 4 -4.54 -11.77 17.86
CA THR A 4 -4.57 -13.21 17.61
C THR A 4 -5.99 -13.76 17.38
N GLY A 5 -6.96 -12.88 17.17
CA GLY A 5 -8.34 -13.24 16.92
C GLY A 5 -9.24 -13.18 18.16
N PRO A 6 -10.46 -13.74 18.07
CA PRO A 6 -11.44 -13.69 19.14
C PRO A 6 -11.05 -14.56 20.34
N ARG A 7 -11.48 -14.16 21.53
CA ARG A 7 -11.41 -15.01 22.71
C ARG A 7 -12.37 -16.18 22.55
N VAL A 8 -11.84 -17.38 22.44
CA VAL A 8 -12.63 -18.60 22.21
C VAL A 8 -13.67 -18.82 23.34
N GLN A 9 -13.35 -18.40 24.56
CA GLN A 9 -14.21 -18.54 25.75
C GLN A 9 -15.52 -17.72 25.62
N GLU A 10 -15.52 -16.66 24.81
CA GLU A 10 -16.70 -15.81 24.62
C GLU A 10 -17.61 -16.33 23.47
N GLY A 11 -17.20 -17.40 22.79
CA GLY A 11 -18.00 -18.06 21.78
C GLY A 11 -18.36 -17.17 20.58
N ILE A 12 -19.52 -17.42 19.98
CA ILE A 12 -19.96 -16.78 18.75
C ILE A 12 -20.20 -15.25 18.87
N VAL A 13 -20.34 -14.73 20.08
CA VAL A 13 -20.59 -13.30 20.32
C VAL A 13 -19.43 -12.45 19.82
N THR A 14 -18.20 -12.94 19.94
CA THR A 14 -17.01 -12.23 19.44
C THR A 14 -16.99 -12.14 17.91
N MET A 15 -17.49 -13.16 17.22
CA MET A 15 -17.62 -13.14 15.76
C MET A 15 -18.57 -12.03 15.30
N ALA A 16 -19.64 -11.77 16.05
CA ALA A 16 -20.54 -10.65 15.75
C ALA A 16 -19.83 -9.28 15.90
N GLY A 17 -18.82 -9.18 16.79
CA GLY A 17 -17.95 -8.01 16.92
C GLY A 17 -17.14 -7.76 15.66
N TYR A 18 -16.44 -8.77 15.17
CA TYR A 18 -15.67 -8.70 13.93
C TYR A 18 -16.55 -8.43 12.71
N ALA A 19 -17.72 -9.07 12.63
CA ALA A 19 -18.67 -8.81 11.54
C ALA A 19 -19.12 -7.34 11.51
N ARG A 20 -19.40 -6.73 12.67
CA ARG A 20 -19.73 -5.30 12.76
C ARG A 20 -18.55 -4.42 12.36
N LEU A 21 -17.32 -4.75 12.75
CA LEU A 21 -16.13 -4.03 12.33
C LEU A 21 -15.98 -4.06 10.80
N MET A 22 -16.01 -5.25 10.21
CA MET A 22 -15.90 -5.41 8.75
C MET A 22 -17.03 -4.69 8.00
N ALA A 23 -18.26 -4.75 8.51
CA ALA A 23 -19.38 -4.01 7.93
C ALA A 23 -19.14 -2.49 7.95
N ARG A 24 -18.57 -1.94 9.03
CA ARG A 24 -18.25 -0.50 9.11
C ARG A 24 -17.11 -0.11 8.15
N VAL A 25 -16.06 -0.90 8.09
CA VAL A 25 -14.95 -0.68 7.14
C VAL A 25 -15.48 -0.73 5.70
N SER A 26 -16.29 -1.72 5.36
CA SER A 26 -16.91 -1.84 4.04
C SER A 26 -17.86 -0.66 3.71
N GLN A 27 -18.66 -0.18 4.67
CA GLN A 27 -19.53 0.98 4.49
C GLN A 27 -18.76 2.30 4.34
N ALA A 28 -17.56 2.40 4.90
CA ALA A 28 -16.69 3.57 4.79
C ALA A 28 -15.87 3.57 3.49
N SER A 29 -15.77 2.42 2.82
CA SER A 29 -15.00 2.29 1.56
C SER A 29 -15.54 3.23 0.48
N GLY A 30 -14.62 3.99 -0.13
CA GLY A 30 -14.95 5.00 -1.12
C GLY A 30 -15.57 6.29 -0.55
N LEU A 31 -15.81 6.37 0.76
CA LEU A 31 -16.29 7.59 1.43
C LEU A 31 -15.18 8.37 2.10
N ILE A 32 -14.29 7.67 2.77
CA ILE A 32 -13.10 8.21 3.45
C ILE A 32 -11.89 7.32 3.15
N PRO A 33 -10.68 7.86 3.11
CA PRO A 33 -9.48 7.04 2.99
C PRO A 33 -9.31 6.15 4.23
N GLN A 34 -8.99 4.89 4.00
CA GLN A 34 -8.76 3.90 5.03
C GLN A 34 -7.35 3.31 4.89
N ILE A 35 -6.52 3.47 5.90
CA ILE A 35 -5.16 2.94 5.93
C ILE A 35 -5.06 1.96 7.10
N SER A 36 -4.61 0.75 6.82
CA SER A 36 -4.35 -0.27 7.82
C SER A 36 -2.86 -0.46 8.03
N VAL A 37 -2.44 -0.57 9.28
CA VAL A 37 -1.07 -0.90 9.68
C VAL A 37 -1.10 -2.20 10.48
N ILE A 38 -0.30 -3.17 10.06
CA ILE A 38 -0.02 -4.39 10.82
C ILE A 38 1.22 -4.14 11.66
N ALA A 39 1.02 -3.85 12.94
CA ALA A 39 2.05 -3.51 13.92
C ALA A 39 2.36 -4.68 14.89
N GLY A 40 1.67 -5.79 14.72
CA GLY A 40 1.87 -7.03 15.47
C GLY A 40 1.22 -8.20 14.75
N ASN A 41 1.43 -9.41 15.26
CA ASN A 41 0.85 -10.59 14.65
C ASN A 41 -0.68 -10.51 14.66
N THR A 42 -1.27 -10.62 13.49
CA THR A 42 -2.72 -10.53 13.27
C THR A 42 -3.21 -11.79 12.56
N SER A 43 -4.06 -12.56 13.23
CA SER A 43 -4.42 -13.90 12.73
C SER A 43 -5.91 -14.22 12.82
N GLY A 44 -6.31 -15.25 12.05
CA GLY A 44 -7.68 -15.72 12.01
C GLY A 44 -8.64 -14.68 11.44
N ILE A 45 -9.83 -14.55 12.04
CA ILE A 45 -10.84 -13.58 11.58
C ILE A 45 -10.37 -12.12 11.69
N ALA A 46 -9.44 -11.82 12.60
CA ALA A 46 -8.88 -10.48 12.75
C ALA A 46 -8.06 -10.05 11.53
N ALA A 47 -7.54 -11.01 10.76
CA ALA A 47 -6.75 -10.74 9.55
C ALA A 47 -7.58 -10.20 8.37
N PHE A 48 -8.91 -10.37 8.38
CA PHE A 48 -9.75 -9.89 7.28
C PHE A 48 -9.95 -8.38 7.28
N ALA A 49 -10.22 -7.78 8.45
CA ALA A 49 -10.57 -6.36 8.50
C ALA A 49 -9.48 -5.42 7.91
N PRO A 50 -8.17 -5.60 8.19
CA PRO A 50 -7.15 -4.74 7.63
C PRO A 50 -7.03 -4.83 6.09
N THR A 51 -7.39 -5.95 5.48
CA THR A 51 -7.30 -6.11 4.01
C THR A 51 -8.42 -5.41 3.24
N PHE A 52 -9.43 -4.85 3.91
CA PHE A 52 -10.43 -3.98 3.29
C PHE A 52 -10.00 -2.52 3.15
N ALA A 53 -8.86 -2.15 3.72
CA ALA A 53 -8.35 -0.78 3.61
C ALA A 53 -7.85 -0.45 2.20
N ASP A 54 -7.85 0.83 1.84
CA ASP A 54 -7.32 1.30 0.56
C ASP A 54 -5.80 1.15 0.49
N VAL A 55 -5.11 1.30 1.62
CA VAL A 55 -3.67 1.07 1.74
C VAL A 55 -3.38 0.20 2.95
N LEU A 56 -2.65 -0.89 2.73
CA LEU A 56 -2.15 -1.79 3.77
C LEU A 56 -0.64 -1.65 3.91
N ILE A 57 -0.20 -1.34 5.12
CA ILE A 57 1.21 -1.26 5.52
C ILE A 57 1.50 -2.42 6.48
N VAL A 58 2.53 -3.19 6.21
CA VAL A 58 2.96 -4.30 7.08
C VAL A 58 4.33 -3.99 7.67
N THR A 59 4.45 -4.07 9.00
CA THR A 59 5.73 -3.86 9.68
C THR A 59 6.56 -5.15 9.63
N GLN A 60 7.86 -5.03 9.40
CA GLN A 60 8.78 -6.18 9.43
C GLN A 60 8.74 -6.90 10.78
N GLY A 61 8.89 -8.23 10.76
CA GLY A 61 8.81 -9.05 11.96
C GLY A 61 7.39 -9.29 12.48
N THR A 62 6.35 -8.84 11.75
CA THR A 62 4.95 -9.15 12.04
C THR A 62 4.38 -10.09 10.98
N ALA A 63 3.26 -10.72 11.28
CA ALA A 63 2.58 -11.60 10.35
C ALA A 63 1.06 -11.32 10.31
N LEU A 64 0.52 -11.34 9.11
CA LEU A 64 -0.91 -11.27 8.81
C LEU A 64 -1.34 -12.57 8.13
N HIS A 65 -2.14 -13.40 8.79
CA HIS A 65 -2.53 -14.70 8.24
C HIS A 65 -3.87 -15.21 8.79
N GLN A 66 -4.57 -15.98 7.98
CA GLN A 66 -5.86 -16.57 8.37
C GLN A 66 -5.68 -17.93 9.03
N ALA A 67 -4.81 -18.77 8.49
CA ALA A 67 -4.57 -20.10 8.99
C ALA A 67 -3.49 -20.11 10.07
N ALA A 68 -3.67 -20.95 11.09
CA ALA A 68 -2.62 -21.21 12.05
C ALA A 68 -1.46 -21.97 11.40
N SER A 69 -0.23 -21.79 11.89
CA SER A 69 0.99 -22.40 11.35
C SER A 69 0.91 -23.92 11.25
N HIS A 70 0.30 -24.60 12.23
CA HIS A 70 0.12 -26.05 12.19
C HIS A 70 -0.85 -26.53 11.09
N VAL A 71 -1.74 -25.67 10.60
CA VAL A 71 -2.64 -25.93 9.48
C VAL A 71 -1.95 -25.62 8.17
N ALA A 72 -1.19 -24.52 8.12
CA ALA A 72 -0.44 -24.11 6.94
C ALA A 72 0.81 -24.98 6.68
N GLY A 73 1.31 -25.69 7.72
CA GLY A 73 2.52 -26.49 7.62
C GLY A 73 3.81 -25.68 7.49
N ALA A 74 3.76 -24.40 7.80
CA ALA A 74 4.88 -23.46 7.70
C ALA A 74 4.84 -22.42 8.83
N GLU A 75 5.96 -21.76 9.07
CA GLU A 75 6.02 -20.67 10.03
C GLU A 75 5.21 -19.46 9.52
N PRO A 76 4.51 -18.69 10.40
CA PRO A 76 3.65 -17.57 10.02
C PRO A 76 4.36 -16.54 9.13
N GLU A 77 5.61 -16.27 9.38
CA GLU A 77 6.42 -15.30 8.65
C GLU A 77 6.64 -15.71 7.18
N THR A 78 6.69 -17.03 6.91
CA THR A 78 6.91 -17.56 5.56
C THR A 78 5.72 -17.33 4.62
N PHE A 79 4.49 -17.41 5.13
CA PHE A 79 3.28 -17.29 4.32
C PHE A 79 2.43 -16.05 4.65
N GLY A 80 2.71 -15.38 5.74
CA GLY A 80 1.98 -14.21 6.21
C GLY A 80 2.87 -13.08 6.69
N GLY A 81 4.19 -13.16 6.48
CA GLY A 81 5.14 -12.09 6.80
C GLY A 81 5.10 -10.92 5.81
N ALA A 82 5.80 -9.86 6.14
CA ALA A 82 5.81 -8.63 5.34
C ALA A 82 6.26 -8.86 3.89
N ALA A 83 7.32 -9.66 3.67
CA ALA A 83 7.82 -9.96 2.33
C ALA A 83 6.79 -10.73 1.49
N ALA A 84 6.16 -11.77 2.05
CA ALA A 84 5.14 -12.54 1.34
C ALA A 84 3.93 -11.69 0.92
N HIS A 85 3.53 -10.73 1.77
CA HIS A 85 2.46 -9.79 1.46
C HIS A 85 2.87 -8.71 0.46
N ALA A 86 4.13 -8.27 0.46
CA ALA A 86 4.66 -7.35 -0.53
C ALA A 86 4.72 -8.01 -1.93
N GLU A 87 5.29 -9.20 -2.04
CA GLU A 87 5.37 -9.95 -3.29
C GLU A 87 3.99 -10.29 -3.87
N SER A 88 3.03 -10.64 -3.02
CA SER A 88 1.66 -10.96 -3.46
C SER A 88 0.82 -9.71 -3.81
N GLY A 89 1.31 -8.51 -3.51
CA GLY A 89 0.56 -7.25 -3.69
C GLY A 89 -0.54 -7.03 -2.65
N THR A 90 -0.61 -7.85 -1.61
CA THR A 90 -1.54 -7.64 -0.49
C THR A 90 -1.11 -6.44 0.35
N ALA A 91 0.19 -6.33 0.66
CA ALA A 91 0.75 -5.14 1.29
C ALA A 91 1.20 -4.14 0.21
N HIS A 92 0.74 -2.90 0.32
CA HIS A 92 1.16 -1.81 -0.55
C HIS A 92 2.50 -1.23 -0.14
N LEU A 93 2.82 -1.28 1.16
CA LEU A 93 4.06 -0.75 1.75
C LEU A 93 4.55 -1.67 2.86
N VAL A 94 5.88 -1.76 3.00
CA VAL A 94 6.54 -2.43 4.11
C VAL A 94 7.28 -1.40 4.95
N ALA A 95 7.09 -1.45 6.27
CA ALA A 95 7.78 -0.61 7.22
C ALA A 95 8.80 -1.42 8.03
N SER A 96 9.96 -0.84 8.33
CA SER A 96 10.98 -1.49 9.17
C SER A 96 10.56 -1.61 10.64
N ASP A 97 9.74 -0.65 11.10
CA ASP A 97 9.25 -0.57 12.48
C ASP A 97 7.97 0.28 12.55
N ASP A 98 7.35 0.35 13.72
CA ASP A 98 6.11 1.09 13.96
C ASP A 98 6.27 2.60 13.72
N LYS A 99 7.43 3.15 13.99
CA LYS A 99 7.71 4.58 13.77
C LYS A 99 7.70 4.90 12.29
N GLN A 100 8.36 4.08 11.48
CA GLN A 100 8.33 4.22 10.02
C GLN A 100 6.92 3.97 9.49
N ALA A 101 6.19 2.98 10.00
CA ALA A 101 4.81 2.74 9.59
C ALA A 101 3.93 3.97 9.81
N LEU A 102 4.04 4.62 10.97
CA LEU A 102 3.30 5.86 11.25
C LEU A 102 3.75 7.05 10.39
N SER A 103 5.02 7.10 9.97
CA SER A 103 5.48 8.08 8.98
C SER A 103 4.83 7.84 7.62
N LEU A 104 4.88 6.61 7.13
CA LEU A 104 4.26 6.21 5.86
C LEU A 104 2.75 6.49 5.83
N VAL A 105 2.04 6.31 6.96
CA VAL A 105 0.62 6.70 7.06
C VAL A 105 0.43 8.20 6.77
N ARG A 106 1.29 9.06 7.32
CA ARG A 106 1.21 10.52 7.07
C ARG A 106 1.56 10.86 5.63
N ASP A 107 2.58 10.19 5.07
CA ASP A 107 3.01 10.40 3.70
C ASP A 107 1.88 10.02 2.72
N VAL A 108 1.24 8.87 2.92
CA VAL A 108 0.06 8.45 2.13
C VAL A 108 -1.10 9.45 2.27
N LEU A 109 -1.42 9.87 3.50
CA LEU A 109 -2.52 10.80 3.75
C LEU A 109 -2.31 12.17 3.11
N ALA A 110 -1.06 12.56 2.82
CA ALA A 110 -0.77 13.81 2.13
C ALA A 110 -1.34 13.87 0.70
N TYR A 111 -1.57 12.71 0.07
CA TYR A 111 -2.14 12.62 -1.28
C TYR A 111 -3.66 12.46 -1.29
N PHE A 112 -4.28 12.08 -0.19
CA PHE A 112 -5.72 11.80 -0.16
C PHE A 112 -6.56 12.97 0.33
N PRO A 113 -7.75 13.19 -0.26
CA PRO A 113 -8.74 14.09 0.32
C PRO A 113 -9.30 13.52 1.63
N ALA A 114 -9.83 14.39 2.50
CA ALA A 114 -10.45 13.96 3.76
C ALA A 114 -11.68 13.04 3.56
N ASN A 115 -12.35 13.15 2.42
CA ASN A 115 -13.49 12.33 2.02
C ASN A 115 -13.76 12.48 0.52
N ASN A 116 -14.67 11.67 -0.02
CA ASN A 116 -14.98 11.65 -1.45
C ASN A 116 -15.73 12.89 -2.00
N ARG A 117 -16.04 13.87 -1.16
CA ARG A 117 -16.64 15.16 -1.54
C ARG A 117 -15.65 16.32 -1.43
N ALA A 118 -14.52 16.08 -0.76
CA ALA A 118 -13.44 17.07 -0.65
C ALA A 118 -12.53 16.98 -1.89
N GLU A 119 -11.94 18.12 -2.26
CA GLU A 119 -10.86 18.13 -3.24
C GLU A 119 -9.61 17.48 -2.65
N ALA A 120 -8.78 16.89 -3.51
CA ALA A 120 -7.46 16.40 -3.11
C ALA A 120 -6.59 17.54 -2.56
N PRO A 121 -5.70 17.25 -1.63
CA PRO A 121 -4.78 18.25 -1.09
C PRO A 121 -4.00 18.94 -2.22
N ARG A 122 -3.75 20.23 -2.05
CA ARG A 122 -2.84 21.00 -2.89
C ARG A 122 -1.63 21.39 -2.07
N VAL A 123 -0.47 21.27 -2.67
CA VAL A 123 0.80 21.77 -2.14
C VAL A 123 1.29 22.91 -3.02
N ASP A 124 2.29 23.65 -2.57
CA ASP A 124 2.96 24.60 -3.45
C ASP A 124 3.56 23.85 -4.64
N ALA A 125 3.39 24.40 -5.85
CA ALA A 125 3.92 23.81 -7.07
C ALA A 125 5.43 23.60 -6.94
N GLY A 126 5.86 22.35 -7.13
CA GLY A 126 7.27 22.00 -7.18
C GLY A 126 7.91 22.41 -8.52
N SER A 127 9.25 22.40 -8.56
CA SER A 127 9.96 22.43 -9.83
C SER A 127 9.79 21.09 -10.54
N VAL A 128 9.69 21.12 -11.87
CA VAL A 128 9.85 19.93 -12.69
C VAL A 128 11.34 19.74 -12.93
N ALA A 129 11.84 18.51 -12.86
CA ALA A 129 13.23 18.23 -13.14
C ALA A 129 13.60 18.69 -14.55
N ASP A 130 14.73 19.41 -14.69
CA ASP A 130 15.29 19.74 -16.00
C ASP A 130 15.92 18.47 -16.62
N PHE A 131 15.08 17.73 -17.33
CA PHE A 131 15.42 16.40 -17.83
C PHE A 131 15.02 16.27 -19.31
N ASP A 132 15.98 15.87 -20.16
CA ASP A 132 15.69 15.60 -21.57
C ASP A 132 15.04 14.21 -21.74
N LEU A 133 13.73 14.19 -21.86
CA LEU A 133 12.96 12.96 -22.11
C LEU A 133 13.40 12.20 -23.36
N ASN A 134 13.98 12.88 -24.36
CA ASN A 134 14.48 12.21 -25.55
C ASN A 134 15.72 11.36 -25.26
N SER A 135 16.43 11.63 -24.17
CA SER A 135 17.59 10.83 -23.73
C SER A 135 17.20 9.51 -23.04
N VAL A 136 15.95 9.39 -22.56
CA VAL A 136 15.46 8.21 -21.83
C VAL A 136 14.86 7.18 -22.79
N ILE A 137 14.08 7.65 -23.76
CA ILE A 137 13.40 6.76 -24.69
C ILE A 137 14.39 6.33 -25.76
N PRO A 138 14.73 5.04 -25.85
CA PRO A 138 15.67 4.56 -26.86
C PRO A 138 15.14 4.70 -28.27
N ASP A 139 16.02 4.99 -29.24
CA ASP A 139 15.67 5.02 -30.67
C ASP A 139 15.23 3.64 -31.22
N THR A 140 15.59 2.59 -30.51
CA THR A 140 15.30 1.20 -30.89
C THR A 140 14.20 0.63 -30.02
N ALA A 141 13.07 0.25 -30.62
CA ALA A 141 11.91 -0.33 -29.92
C ALA A 141 12.21 -1.63 -29.13
N ALA A 142 13.32 -2.29 -29.40
CA ALA A 142 13.76 -3.49 -28.70
C ALA A 142 14.58 -3.20 -27.41
N GLN A 143 14.91 -1.95 -27.15
CA GLN A 143 15.67 -1.55 -25.98
C GLN A 143 14.71 -1.10 -24.86
N ALA A 144 14.82 -1.75 -23.70
CA ALA A 144 14.03 -1.39 -22.52
C ALA A 144 14.60 -0.13 -21.85
N TYR A 145 13.73 0.62 -21.18
CA TYR A 145 14.06 1.79 -20.38
C TYR A 145 13.30 1.77 -19.06
N ASP A 146 13.78 2.54 -18.06
CA ASP A 146 13.09 2.68 -16.79
C ASP A 146 11.99 3.73 -16.88
N ILE A 147 10.74 3.32 -16.69
CA ILE A 147 9.61 4.25 -16.70
C ILE A 147 9.67 5.26 -15.55
N ASN A 148 10.37 4.94 -14.45
CA ASN A 148 10.53 5.84 -13.32
C ASN A 148 11.24 7.14 -13.72
N ASP A 149 12.15 7.09 -14.69
CA ASP A 149 12.83 8.28 -15.18
C ASP A 149 11.87 9.21 -15.93
N VAL A 150 10.93 8.62 -16.69
CA VAL A 150 9.85 9.39 -17.33
C VAL A 150 8.90 9.98 -16.30
N ILE A 151 8.48 9.19 -15.32
CA ILE A 151 7.58 9.65 -14.24
C ILE A 151 8.22 10.85 -13.54
N LYS A 152 9.47 10.73 -13.09
CA LYS A 152 10.21 11.80 -12.38
C LYS A 152 10.39 13.06 -13.21
N ALA A 153 10.46 12.93 -14.54
CA ALA A 153 10.58 14.07 -15.42
C ALA A 153 9.24 14.81 -15.69
N VAL A 154 8.11 14.21 -15.36
CA VAL A 154 6.77 14.77 -15.64
C VAL A 154 6.10 15.32 -14.39
N VAL A 155 6.43 14.77 -13.22
CA VAL A 155 5.83 15.17 -11.93
C VAL A 155 6.70 16.21 -11.20
N ASP A 156 6.14 16.87 -10.21
CA ASP A 156 6.89 17.77 -9.32
C ASP A 156 8.05 17.02 -8.66
N GLU A 157 9.22 17.60 -8.63
CA GLU A 157 10.46 16.97 -8.19
C GLU A 157 10.33 16.38 -6.79
N GLY A 158 10.71 15.09 -6.65
CA GLY A 158 10.65 14.36 -5.37
C GLY A 158 9.25 14.00 -4.88
N SER A 159 8.20 14.27 -5.67
CA SER A 159 6.82 14.01 -5.27
C SER A 159 6.32 12.60 -5.56
N PHE A 160 7.03 11.80 -6.37
CA PHE A 160 6.56 10.46 -6.69
C PHE A 160 6.68 9.51 -5.49
N PHE A 161 5.55 8.96 -5.10
CA PHE A 161 5.40 7.99 -4.01
C PHE A 161 4.86 6.68 -4.57
N GLU A 162 5.75 5.71 -4.73
CA GLU A 162 5.43 4.41 -5.31
C GLU A 162 4.71 3.52 -4.29
N LEU A 163 3.71 2.77 -4.76
CA LEU A 163 3.01 1.73 -4.03
C LEU A 163 3.29 0.37 -4.67
N SER A 164 3.31 -0.69 -3.85
CA SER A 164 3.43 -2.08 -4.30
C SER A 164 4.66 -2.36 -5.16
N ALA A 165 5.79 -1.72 -4.87
CA ALA A 165 7.02 -1.81 -5.68
C ALA A 165 7.56 -3.26 -5.83
N GLU A 166 7.23 -4.16 -4.91
CA GLU A 166 7.68 -5.56 -4.92
C GLU A 166 6.69 -6.50 -5.66
N ALA A 167 5.47 -6.04 -5.93
CA ALA A 167 4.44 -6.81 -6.60
C ALA A 167 4.31 -6.40 -8.07
N ALA A 168 4.18 -7.40 -8.97
CA ALA A 168 3.93 -7.15 -10.39
C ALA A 168 4.83 -6.04 -10.97
N GLN A 169 6.14 -6.19 -10.80
CA GLN A 169 7.15 -5.16 -11.13
C GLN A 169 7.13 -4.65 -12.57
N ASN A 170 6.36 -5.29 -13.45
CA ASN A 170 6.09 -4.81 -14.80
C ASN A 170 5.06 -3.66 -14.86
N ILE A 171 4.45 -3.29 -13.74
CA ILE A 171 3.55 -2.15 -13.58
C ILE A 171 4.01 -1.32 -12.39
N VAL A 172 4.23 -0.03 -12.61
CA VAL A 172 4.52 0.96 -11.56
C VAL A 172 3.22 1.67 -11.20
N THR A 173 2.90 1.71 -9.92
CA THR A 173 1.73 2.42 -9.38
C THR A 173 2.14 3.35 -8.26
N GLY A 174 1.46 4.48 -8.11
CA GLY A 174 1.77 5.42 -7.04
C GLY A 174 1.00 6.72 -7.14
N PHE A 175 1.39 7.65 -6.30
CA PHE A 175 0.89 9.02 -6.28
C PHE A 175 2.03 10.00 -6.54
N ALA A 176 1.68 11.16 -7.07
CA ALA A 176 2.60 12.26 -7.28
C ALA A 176 1.85 13.59 -7.23
N TYR A 177 2.59 14.69 -7.33
CA TYR A 177 2.02 16.00 -7.61
C TYR A 177 2.40 16.46 -9.03
N ILE A 178 1.48 17.14 -9.68
CA ILE A 178 1.73 17.92 -10.91
C ILE A 178 1.18 19.32 -10.66
N ASP A 179 2.03 20.33 -10.68
CA ASP A 179 1.68 21.71 -10.34
C ASP A 179 0.98 21.79 -8.97
N GLY A 180 1.52 21.04 -7.98
CA GLY A 180 1.01 20.94 -6.63
C GLY A 180 -0.31 20.20 -6.49
N ARG A 181 -0.82 19.54 -7.53
CA ARG A 181 -2.08 18.77 -7.51
C ARG A 181 -1.80 17.29 -7.45
N THR A 182 -2.46 16.57 -6.57
CA THR A 182 -2.35 15.11 -6.49
C THR A 182 -2.84 14.44 -7.76
N VAL A 183 -2.03 13.52 -8.27
CA VAL A 183 -2.35 12.62 -9.38
C VAL A 183 -2.03 11.18 -9.01
N GLY A 184 -2.79 10.24 -9.56
CA GLY A 184 -2.46 8.81 -9.54
C GLY A 184 -1.64 8.45 -10.77
N ILE A 185 -0.60 7.66 -10.56
CA ILE A 185 0.28 7.16 -11.61
C ILE A 185 0.03 5.66 -11.80
N VAL A 186 -0.15 5.24 -13.04
CA VAL A 186 -0.13 3.83 -13.46
C VAL A 186 0.67 3.76 -14.75
N ALA A 187 1.76 3.03 -14.76
CA ALA A 187 2.65 2.95 -15.90
C ALA A 187 3.20 1.54 -16.09
N ASN A 188 3.43 1.15 -17.35
CA ASN A 188 4.13 -0.08 -17.67
C ASN A 188 5.64 0.11 -17.42
N GLN A 189 6.29 -0.89 -16.82
CA GLN A 189 7.74 -0.92 -16.61
C GLN A 189 8.41 -1.83 -17.65
N PRO A 190 9.00 -1.25 -18.72
CA PRO A 190 9.63 -2.05 -19.78
C PRO A 190 10.85 -2.85 -19.35
N LEU A 191 11.48 -2.51 -18.23
CA LEU A 191 12.62 -3.26 -17.68
C LEU A 191 12.23 -4.58 -17.04
N ALA A 192 10.98 -4.71 -16.57
CA ALA A 192 10.48 -5.92 -15.93
C ALA A 192 9.53 -6.66 -16.89
N LEU A 193 9.85 -7.93 -17.19
CA LEU A 193 9.08 -8.80 -18.08
C LEU A 193 8.26 -9.80 -17.26
#